data_3b442f1310be2cced2ffee58171f4d5f
#
_entry.id   3b442f1310be2cced2ffee58171f4d5f
#
_cell.length_a   1.000
_cell.length_b   1.000
_cell.length_c   1.000
_cell.angle_alpha   90.00
_cell.angle_beta   90.00
_cell.angle_gamma   90.00
#
_symmetry.space_group_name_H-M   'P 1'
#
loop_
_entity.id
_entity.type
_entity.pdbx_description
1 polymer ?
#
loop_
_entity_poly.entity_id
_entity_poly.type
_entity_poly.pdbx_seq_one_letter_code
_entity_poly.pdbx_strand_id
1 'polypeptide(L)'
;MFDVIQINSTAFSRIFKTHRNLVIVQKGPQSKVYFDTKTYAQNQWLCIVEYQTVEDLPMLLGQYTPIMAYQIGQKEQERYTANLQPKKQYEAIIIGGGGHGLATAYYLAKKHNLKNIAVVEKGWIGGGNTGRNTTIIRSNYLWDASAGLYDHALKIWEGLSQELNYNVMFSQRGVMNLAHNLQDVRDLKRRTHANRLNGIDAVWLNTEEVKKFCPIINTSPDIRYPVLGGTLQKRAGTARHDAVAWGYARGADAMGVDIIQNCEVKGIKRNGDQVEGIETTKGFIKSKKIGVVAAGHSSVLANMAGIRLPLESKPLQALVSEPVKPIIDTVVMSNAVHAYVSQSDKGELVIGAGTDSYVSYTQKGSHNIVEETLRAILELYPIFSRMKMLRQWGGI
;
A
#
# COMPACT_ATOMS: atom_id res chain seq x y z
N MET A 1 -6.59 22.14 8.63
CA MET A 1 -6.16 23.50 8.29
C MET A 1 -5.62 24.09 9.58
N PHE A 2 -4.34 24.43 9.61
CA PHE A 2 -3.71 25.02 10.80
C PHE A 2 -3.81 26.53 10.66
N ASP A 3 -4.31 27.20 11.69
CA ASP A 3 -4.24 28.64 11.74
C ASP A 3 -2.83 29.04 12.20
N VAL A 4 -1.98 29.40 11.25
CA VAL A 4 -0.68 30.00 11.53
C VAL A 4 -0.92 31.47 11.79
N ILE A 5 -0.78 31.89 13.03
CA ILE A 5 -1.02 33.28 13.41
C ILE A 5 0.32 33.91 13.83
N GLN A 6 0.72 34.96 13.14
CA GLN A 6 1.86 35.77 13.53
C GLN A 6 1.40 36.77 14.60
N ILE A 7 1.92 36.70 15.83
CA ILE A 7 1.41 37.49 16.96
C ILE A 7 2.53 38.33 17.58
N ASN A 8 2.19 39.56 17.90
CA ASN A 8 2.94 40.38 18.86
C ASN A 8 2.57 39.97 20.30
N SER A 9 3.54 40.00 21.21
CA SER A 9 3.50 39.44 22.56
C SER A 9 2.29 39.82 23.44
N THR A 10 1.55 40.84 23.12
CA THR A 10 0.39 41.35 23.91
C THR A 10 -0.95 40.69 23.58
N ALA A 11 -1.08 40.00 22.46
CA ALA A 11 -2.33 39.35 22.05
C ALA A 11 -2.44 37.86 22.48
N PHE A 12 -1.39 37.32 23.05
CA PHE A 12 -1.22 35.89 23.35
C PHE A 12 -2.32 35.29 24.24
N SER A 13 -2.66 35.95 25.33
CA SER A 13 -3.61 35.39 26.31
C SER A 13 -5.07 35.35 25.82
N ARG A 14 -5.44 36.14 24.82
CA ARG A 14 -6.79 36.18 24.27
C ARG A 14 -7.06 35.12 23.25
N ILE A 15 -6.07 34.80 22.40
CA ILE A 15 -6.18 33.83 21.31
C ILE A 15 -6.16 32.41 21.87
N PHE A 16 -5.39 32.14 22.93
CA PHE A 16 -5.25 30.81 23.55
C PHE A 16 -6.56 30.31 24.18
N LYS A 17 -7.48 31.17 24.54
CA LYS A 17 -8.79 30.78 25.08
C LYS A 17 -9.77 30.23 24.03
N THR A 18 -9.53 30.51 22.76
CA THR A 18 -10.45 30.16 21.64
C THR A 18 -9.93 29.04 20.73
N HIS A 19 -8.62 28.78 20.74
CA HIS A 19 -7.99 27.79 19.85
C HIS A 19 -7.34 26.67 20.65
N ARG A 20 -7.66 25.43 20.34
CA ARG A 20 -7.18 24.25 21.08
C ARG A 20 -5.82 23.75 20.62
N ASN A 21 -5.43 24.02 19.37
CA ASN A 21 -4.15 23.61 18.80
C ASN A 21 -3.59 24.80 18.00
N LEU A 22 -2.49 25.35 18.44
CA LEU A 22 -1.96 26.59 17.89
C LEU A 22 -0.46 26.45 17.55
N VAL A 23 -0.07 26.87 16.37
CA VAL A 23 1.32 27.13 16.01
C VAL A 23 1.54 28.62 15.94
N ILE A 24 2.41 29.14 16.79
CA ILE A 24 2.79 30.54 16.80
C ILE A 24 4.16 30.66 16.14
N VAL A 25 4.26 31.52 15.16
CA VAL A 25 5.51 31.86 14.49
C VAL A 25 5.87 33.29 14.89
N GLN A 26 6.99 33.45 15.56
CA GLN A 26 7.46 34.78 16.00
C GLN A 26 8.93 34.98 15.67
N LYS A 27 9.32 36.25 15.38
CA LYS A 27 10.72 36.62 15.23
C LYS A 27 11.36 36.74 16.61
N GLY A 28 12.46 36.01 16.84
CA GLY A 28 13.17 36.01 18.13
C GLY A 28 14.68 36.06 17.96
N PRO A 29 15.42 36.21 19.07
CA PRO A 29 16.87 36.28 19.04
C PRO A 29 17.58 34.97 18.62
N GLN A 30 16.85 33.87 18.60
CA GLN A 30 17.36 32.55 18.24
C GLN A 30 16.31 31.77 17.44
N SER A 31 16.75 30.92 16.50
CA SER A 31 15.86 29.99 15.80
C SER A 31 15.63 28.76 16.66
N LYS A 32 14.50 28.68 17.35
CA LYS A 32 14.13 27.58 18.28
C LYS A 32 12.67 27.23 18.17
N VAL A 33 12.35 26.00 18.54
CA VAL A 33 10.98 25.49 18.66
C VAL A 33 10.73 25.09 20.11
N TYR A 34 9.65 25.57 20.66
CA TYR A 34 9.22 25.29 22.02
C TYR A 34 7.87 24.59 22.01
N PHE A 35 7.73 23.56 22.83
CA PHE A 35 6.46 22.91 23.11
C PHE A 35 6.05 23.20 24.55
N ASP A 36 4.84 23.67 24.75
CA ASP A 36 4.30 23.82 26.11
C ASP A 36 3.78 22.45 26.58
N THR A 37 4.54 21.84 27.51
CA THR A 37 4.23 20.52 28.10
C THR A 37 3.00 20.53 29.01
N LYS A 38 2.56 21.69 29.53
CA LYS A 38 1.38 21.76 30.41
C LYS A 38 0.06 21.67 29.62
N THR A 39 0.03 22.20 28.40
CA THR A 39 -1.14 22.12 27.53
C THR A 39 -1.27 20.76 26.84
N TYR A 40 -0.18 20.03 26.69
CA TYR A 40 -0.14 18.68 26.12
C TYR A 40 -0.98 17.66 26.92
N ALA A 41 -0.96 17.75 28.27
CA ALA A 41 -1.73 16.85 29.15
C ALA A 41 -3.25 17.05 29.07
N GLN A 42 -3.74 18.14 28.43
CA GLN A 42 -5.15 18.48 28.30
C GLN A 42 -5.71 18.31 26.88
N ASN A 43 -5.04 17.55 26.00
CA ASN A 43 -5.37 17.44 24.57
C ASN A 43 -5.33 18.80 23.82
N GLN A 44 -4.61 19.76 24.35
CA GLN A 44 -4.31 21.04 23.73
C GLN A 44 -2.80 21.12 23.55
N TRP A 45 -2.32 21.62 22.42
CA TRP A 45 -0.89 21.81 22.24
C TRP A 45 -0.60 23.20 21.68
N LEU A 46 0.52 23.72 22.16
CA LEU A 46 1.09 24.97 21.71
C LEU A 46 2.50 24.69 21.21
N CYS A 47 2.75 25.01 19.96
CA CYS A 47 4.08 25.00 19.38
C CYS A 47 4.46 26.45 19.05
N ILE A 48 5.58 26.91 19.59
CA ILE A 48 6.13 28.23 19.29
C ILE A 48 7.36 28.02 18.42
N VAL A 49 7.35 28.56 17.22
CA VAL A 49 8.50 28.57 16.30
C VAL A 49 9.10 29.97 16.33
N GLU A 50 10.24 30.11 16.99
CA GLU A 50 11.05 31.32 16.89
C GLU A 50 12.01 31.21 15.71
N TYR A 51 12.06 32.25 14.89
CA TYR A 51 12.98 32.32 13.75
C TYR A 51 13.80 33.61 13.80
N GLN A 52 15.07 33.54 13.45
CA GLN A 52 15.95 34.68 13.38
C GLN A 52 15.87 35.35 12.01
N THR A 53 15.84 34.53 10.95
CA THR A 53 15.66 34.95 9.57
C THR A 53 14.49 34.21 8.95
N VAL A 54 13.84 34.80 7.93
CA VAL A 54 12.70 34.16 7.23
C VAL A 54 13.12 32.88 6.51
N GLU A 55 14.38 32.79 6.11
CA GLU A 55 14.99 31.64 5.46
C GLU A 55 15.08 30.41 6.37
N ASP A 56 15.13 30.60 7.71
CA ASP A 56 15.17 29.50 8.67
C ASP A 56 13.80 28.79 8.81
N LEU A 57 12.74 29.48 8.46
CA LEU A 57 11.36 29.01 8.70
C LEU A 57 11.01 27.68 8.03
N PRO A 58 11.36 27.44 6.74
CA PRO A 58 11.08 26.17 6.08
C PRO A 58 11.79 24.99 6.74
N MET A 59 13.03 25.19 7.20
CA MET A 59 13.82 24.17 7.87
C MET A 59 13.26 23.85 9.26
N LEU A 60 12.89 24.86 10.03
CA LEU A 60 12.29 24.69 11.36
C LEU A 60 10.92 24.03 11.28
N LEU A 61 10.07 24.45 10.37
CA LEU A 61 8.77 23.80 10.12
C LEU A 61 8.94 22.36 9.60
N GLY A 62 9.92 22.12 8.72
CA GLY A 62 10.19 20.79 8.15
C GLY A 62 10.69 19.77 9.18
N GLN A 63 11.51 20.16 10.15
CA GLN A 63 12.00 19.27 11.21
C GLN A 63 10.91 18.77 12.16
N TYR A 64 9.82 19.51 12.34
CA TYR A 64 8.75 19.20 13.30
C TYR A 64 7.46 18.73 12.66
N THR A 65 7.34 18.85 11.34
CA THR A 65 6.22 18.29 10.56
C THR A 65 5.98 16.80 10.83
N PRO A 66 7.02 15.94 10.98
CA PRO A 66 6.82 14.52 11.31
C PRO A 66 6.16 14.30 12.67
N ILE A 67 6.50 15.09 13.70
CA ILE A 67 5.89 14.96 15.04
C ILE A 67 4.44 15.41 15.01
N MET A 68 4.15 16.49 14.31
CA MET A 68 2.79 16.99 14.10
C MET A 68 1.97 15.98 13.26
N ALA A 69 2.56 15.43 12.22
CA ALA A 69 1.92 14.39 11.40
C ALA A 69 1.66 13.12 12.21
N TYR A 70 2.58 12.72 13.09
CA TYR A 70 2.40 11.58 13.99
C TYR A 70 1.23 11.78 14.96
N GLN A 71 1.11 12.95 15.56
CA GLN A 71 0.02 13.28 16.50
C GLN A 71 -1.33 13.42 15.82
N ILE A 72 -1.36 14.00 14.61
CA ILE A 72 -2.56 14.03 13.77
C ILE A 72 -2.92 12.60 13.37
N GLY A 73 -1.94 11.80 12.97
CA GLY A 73 -2.12 10.39 12.66
C GLY A 73 -2.68 9.59 13.85
N GLN A 74 -2.24 9.85 15.09
CA GLN A 74 -2.82 9.22 16.27
C GLN A 74 -4.28 9.62 16.50
N LYS A 75 -4.63 10.89 16.38
CA LYS A 75 -6.04 11.34 16.50
C LYS A 75 -6.93 10.79 15.39
N GLU A 76 -6.41 10.72 14.16
CA GLU A 76 -7.11 10.06 13.05
C GLU A 76 -7.24 8.57 13.30
N GLN A 77 -6.20 7.92 13.80
CA GLN A 77 -6.22 6.51 14.17
C GLN A 77 -7.24 6.23 15.29
N GLU A 78 -7.31 7.07 16.31
CA GLU A 78 -8.35 7.02 17.34
C GLU A 78 -9.75 7.16 16.76
N ARG A 79 -9.95 8.08 15.80
CA ARG A 79 -11.21 8.24 15.08
C ARG A 79 -11.59 6.98 14.30
N TYR A 80 -10.64 6.36 13.59
CA TYR A 80 -10.88 5.13 12.83
C TYR A 80 -10.96 3.88 13.72
N THR A 81 -10.37 3.87 14.89
CA THR A 81 -10.53 2.82 15.89
C THR A 81 -11.78 3.00 16.72
N ALA A 82 -12.38 4.20 16.71
CA ALA A 82 -13.70 4.41 17.31
C ALA A 82 -14.70 3.42 16.71
N ASN A 83 -15.53 2.83 17.58
CA ASN A 83 -16.52 1.85 17.17
C ASN A 83 -17.69 2.52 16.42
N LEU A 84 -17.40 3.00 15.20
CA LEU A 84 -18.37 3.70 14.37
C LEU A 84 -19.56 2.78 14.11
N GLN A 85 -20.75 3.26 14.46
CA GLN A 85 -21.99 2.58 14.16
C GLN A 85 -22.49 2.96 12.77
N PRO A 86 -22.90 2.00 11.95
CA PRO A 86 -23.41 2.30 10.61
C PRO A 86 -24.72 3.09 10.68
N LYS A 87 -24.95 3.98 9.72
CA LYS A 87 -26.26 4.54 9.44
C LYS A 87 -27.22 3.42 8.99
N LYS A 88 -28.50 3.64 9.14
CA LYS A 88 -29.53 2.67 8.68
C LYS A 88 -29.53 2.46 7.16
N GLN A 89 -29.08 3.44 6.39
CA GLN A 89 -29.11 3.41 4.94
C GLN A 89 -27.95 4.19 4.33
N TYR A 90 -27.38 3.63 3.26
CA TYR A 90 -26.40 4.28 2.39
C TYR A 90 -26.82 4.21 0.93
N GLU A 91 -26.28 5.09 0.13
CA GLU A 91 -26.46 5.10 -1.32
C GLU A 91 -25.70 3.95 -1.99
N ALA A 92 -24.49 3.65 -1.47
CA ALA A 92 -23.71 2.48 -1.85
C ALA A 92 -22.96 1.91 -0.64
N ILE A 93 -22.73 0.60 -0.66
CA ILE A 93 -21.91 -0.10 0.32
C ILE A 93 -20.78 -0.81 -0.40
N ILE A 94 -19.54 -0.60 0.06
CA ILE A 94 -18.34 -1.31 -0.40
C ILE A 94 -17.96 -2.31 0.68
N ILE A 95 -17.95 -3.60 0.35
CA ILE A 95 -17.55 -4.67 1.26
C ILE A 95 -16.06 -4.97 1.05
N GLY A 96 -15.23 -4.59 2.02
CA GLY A 96 -13.79 -4.75 2.04
C GLY A 96 -13.03 -3.43 2.19
N GLY A 97 -12.37 -3.26 3.33
CA GLY A 97 -11.54 -2.10 3.70
C GLY A 97 -10.07 -2.22 3.28
N GLY A 98 -9.80 -2.95 2.20
CA GLY A 98 -8.48 -3.01 1.57
C GLY A 98 -8.23 -1.86 0.60
N GLY A 99 -7.03 -1.81 0.00
CA GLY A 99 -6.62 -0.75 -0.92
C GLY A 99 -7.61 -0.52 -2.07
N HIS A 100 -8.13 -1.59 -2.69
CA HIS A 100 -9.11 -1.49 -3.77
C HIS A 100 -10.47 -0.95 -3.29
N GLY A 101 -10.98 -1.41 -2.15
CA GLY A 101 -12.27 -0.95 -1.62
C GLY A 101 -12.22 0.51 -1.21
N LEU A 102 -11.16 0.90 -0.52
CA LEU A 102 -10.92 2.29 -0.11
C LEU A 102 -10.71 3.21 -1.31
N ALA A 103 -9.94 2.78 -2.33
CA ALA A 103 -9.77 3.52 -3.58
C ALA A 103 -11.10 3.66 -4.33
N THR A 104 -11.91 2.59 -4.40
CA THR A 104 -13.23 2.63 -5.03
C THR A 104 -14.12 3.68 -4.36
N ALA A 105 -14.21 3.66 -3.03
CA ALA A 105 -15.00 4.63 -2.26
C ALA A 105 -14.48 6.07 -2.47
N TYR A 106 -13.15 6.25 -2.42
CA TYR A 106 -12.51 7.54 -2.68
C TYR A 106 -12.87 8.10 -4.05
N TYR A 107 -12.71 7.32 -5.12
CA TYR A 107 -12.97 7.80 -6.47
C TYR A 107 -14.46 7.95 -6.78
N LEU A 108 -15.35 7.16 -6.17
CA LEU A 108 -16.80 7.38 -6.24
C LEU A 108 -17.16 8.73 -5.59
N ALA A 109 -16.61 9.04 -4.43
CA ALA A 109 -16.84 10.33 -3.79
C ALA A 109 -16.23 11.49 -4.59
N LYS A 110 -14.98 11.35 -5.04
CA LYS A 110 -14.25 12.42 -5.73
C LYS A 110 -14.77 12.72 -7.13
N LYS A 111 -15.00 11.67 -7.95
CA LYS A 111 -15.34 11.84 -9.37
C LYS A 111 -16.84 11.86 -9.65
N HIS A 112 -17.64 11.23 -8.79
CA HIS A 112 -19.07 11.08 -8.98
C HIS A 112 -19.91 11.78 -7.92
N ASN A 113 -19.26 12.49 -6.97
CA ASN A 113 -19.90 13.18 -5.83
C ASN A 113 -20.82 12.28 -5.00
N LEU A 114 -20.53 10.97 -4.99
CA LEU A 114 -21.27 9.97 -4.22
C LEU A 114 -20.70 9.92 -2.80
N LYS A 115 -21.30 10.64 -1.85
CA LYS A 115 -20.72 10.84 -0.51
C LYS A 115 -21.34 9.96 0.56
N ASN A 116 -22.58 9.54 0.40
CA ASN A 116 -23.27 8.66 1.35
C ASN A 116 -22.90 7.19 1.08
N ILE A 117 -21.61 6.87 1.23
CA ILE A 117 -21.04 5.54 1.04
C ILE A 117 -20.58 4.97 2.38
N ALA A 118 -20.80 3.67 2.61
CA ALA A 118 -20.11 2.92 3.65
C ALA A 118 -19.06 1.99 3.06
N VAL A 119 -17.86 1.99 3.63
CA VAL A 119 -16.90 0.89 3.49
C VAL A 119 -17.03 0.01 4.72
N VAL A 120 -17.37 -1.26 4.54
CA VAL A 120 -17.59 -2.22 5.64
C VAL A 120 -16.44 -3.23 5.63
N GLU A 121 -15.72 -3.31 6.74
CA GLU A 121 -14.55 -4.17 6.91
C GLU A 121 -14.72 -5.08 8.12
N LYS A 122 -14.55 -6.41 7.94
CA LYS A 122 -14.70 -7.37 9.02
C LYS A 122 -13.65 -7.24 10.12
N GLY A 123 -12.45 -6.81 9.76
CA GLY A 123 -11.34 -6.56 10.67
C GLY A 123 -10.99 -5.08 10.72
N TRP A 124 -9.81 -4.74 10.26
CA TRP A 124 -9.27 -3.39 10.26
C TRP A 124 -8.81 -2.96 8.87
N ILE A 125 -8.65 -1.66 8.66
CA ILE A 125 -8.19 -1.07 7.40
C ILE A 125 -6.91 -1.76 6.93
N GLY A 126 -6.93 -2.29 5.69
CA GLY A 126 -5.79 -2.96 5.09
C GLY A 126 -5.45 -4.32 5.68
N GLY A 127 -6.20 -4.84 6.66
CA GLY A 127 -5.93 -6.08 7.38
C GLY A 127 -6.02 -7.38 6.56
N GLY A 128 -6.60 -7.33 5.36
CA GLY A 128 -6.69 -8.45 4.42
C GLY A 128 -5.44 -8.61 3.55
N ASN A 129 -5.63 -8.88 2.26
CA ASN A 129 -4.52 -9.06 1.31
C ASN A 129 -3.70 -7.79 1.10
N THR A 130 -4.24 -6.61 1.35
CA THR A 130 -3.49 -5.35 1.29
C THR A 130 -2.29 -5.39 2.23
N GLY A 131 -2.48 -5.81 3.49
CA GLY A 131 -1.38 -5.95 4.46
C GLY A 131 -0.50 -7.20 4.26
N ARG A 132 -0.77 -8.00 3.22
CA ARG A 132 -0.04 -9.25 2.91
C ARG A 132 0.59 -9.28 1.53
N ASN A 133 0.40 -8.22 0.74
CA ASN A 133 1.05 -8.12 -0.56
C ASN A 133 2.52 -7.68 -0.42
N THR A 134 3.29 -7.90 -1.45
CA THR A 134 4.72 -7.57 -1.51
C THR A 134 5.00 -6.24 -2.21
N THR A 135 3.96 -5.46 -2.42
CA THR A 135 3.97 -4.04 -2.78
C THR A 135 4.58 -3.67 -4.15
N ILE A 136 4.71 -4.62 -5.06
CA ILE A 136 5.31 -4.38 -6.38
C ILE A 136 4.30 -3.68 -7.30
N ILE A 137 4.70 -2.54 -7.84
CA ILE A 137 3.94 -1.73 -8.80
C ILE A 137 4.67 -1.77 -10.15
N ARG A 138 3.98 -2.23 -11.21
CA ARG A 138 4.54 -2.34 -12.56
C ARG A 138 3.46 -2.34 -13.63
N SER A 139 3.83 -2.06 -14.89
CA SER A 139 2.92 -2.12 -16.04
C SER A 139 3.43 -3.01 -17.20
N ASN A 140 4.57 -3.66 -17.04
CA ASN A 140 5.21 -4.48 -18.06
C ASN A 140 4.53 -5.85 -18.30
N TYR A 141 3.24 -5.84 -18.57
CA TYR A 141 2.47 -7.03 -18.95
C TYR A 141 2.55 -7.32 -20.44
N LEU A 142 2.35 -8.57 -20.83
CA LEU A 142 2.49 -9.00 -22.24
C LEU A 142 1.32 -8.54 -23.11
N TRP A 143 0.09 -8.66 -22.60
CA TRP A 143 -1.13 -8.41 -23.37
C TRP A 143 -1.47 -6.92 -23.38
N ASP A 144 -1.80 -6.37 -24.55
CA ASP A 144 -2.06 -4.94 -24.75
C ASP A 144 -3.12 -4.38 -23.80
N ALA A 145 -4.24 -5.09 -23.64
CA ALA A 145 -5.30 -4.66 -22.72
C ALA A 145 -4.82 -4.59 -21.26
N SER A 146 -4.05 -5.58 -20.82
CA SER A 146 -3.45 -5.56 -19.47
C SER A 146 -2.39 -4.48 -19.37
N ALA A 147 -1.50 -4.36 -20.35
CA ALA A 147 -0.45 -3.35 -20.40
C ALA A 147 -1.05 -1.94 -20.32
N GLY A 148 -2.08 -1.64 -21.10
CA GLY A 148 -2.78 -0.35 -21.09
C GLY A 148 -3.44 -0.03 -19.76
N LEU A 149 -4.13 -1.01 -19.14
CA LEU A 149 -4.75 -0.84 -17.82
C LEU A 149 -3.70 -0.55 -16.73
N TYR A 150 -2.62 -1.32 -16.71
CA TYR A 150 -1.58 -1.17 -15.70
C TYR A 150 -0.68 0.05 -15.93
N ASP A 151 -0.48 0.51 -17.18
CA ASP A 151 0.21 1.76 -17.44
C ASP A 151 -0.64 2.97 -17.00
N HIS A 152 -1.95 2.92 -17.23
CA HIS A 152 -2.86 3.92 -16.66
C HIS A 152 -2.80 3.93 -15.12
N ALA A 153 -2.80 2.75 -14.48
CA ALA A 153 -2.64 2.64 -13.04
C ALA A 153 -1.29 3.19 -12.57
N LEU A 154 -0.19 2.90 -13.27
CA LEU A 154 1.13 3.42 -12.93
C LEU A 154 1.18 4.95 -12.96
N LYS A 155 0.54 5.59 -13.94
CA LYS A 155 0.40 7.06 -13.99
C LYS A 155 -0.36 7.61 -12.79
N ILE A 156 -1.38 6.90 -12.30
CA ILE A 156 -2.07 7.26 -11.06
C ILE A 156 -1.11 7.13 -9.87
N TRP A 157 -0.34 6.05 -9.77
CA TRP A 157 0.64 5.86 -8.70
C TRP A 157 1.67 6.98 -8.63
N GLU A 158 2.15 7.48 -9.78
CA GLU A 158 3.12 8.57 -9.87
C GLU A 158 2.62 9.88 -9.25
N GLY A 159 1.31 10.15 -9.33
CA GLY A 159 0.69 11.34 -8.75
C GLY A 159 -0.01 11.12 -7.40
N LEU A 160 -0.06 9.87 -6.91
CA LEU A 160 -0.96 9.50 -5.82
C LEU A 160 -0.66 10.19 -4.49
N SER A 161 0.62 10.36 -4.15
CA SER A 161 1.03 11.04 -2.92
C SER A 161 0.55 12.50 -2.89
N GLN A 162 0.64 13.19 -4.02
CA GLN A 162 0.15 14.56 -4.16
C GLN A 162 -1.38 14.60 -4.13
N GLU A 163 -2.03 13.67 -4.85
CA GLU A 163 -3.49 13.60 -4.92
C GLU A 163 -4.14 13.39 -3.55
N LEU A 164 -3.55 12.51 -2.74
CA LEU A 164 -4.06 12.18 -1.41
C LEU A 164 -3.56 13.14 -0.31
N ASN A 165 -2.61 14.03 -0.61
CA ASN A 165 -1.83 14.76 0.38
C ASN A 165 -1.32 13.81 1.49
N TYR A 166 -0.78 12.68 1.06
CA TYR A 166 -0.32 11.61 1.95
C TYR A 166 0.76 10.77 1.25
N ASN A 167 1.94 10.66 1.83
CA ASN A 167 3.04 9.92 1.23
C ASN A 167 2.77 8.41 1.23
N VAL A 168 2.47 7.84 0.07
CA VAL A 168 2.28 6.40 -0.13
C VAL A 168 3.60 5.64 -0.29
N MET A 169 4.72 6.36 -0.20
CA MET A 169 6.09 5.82 -0.30
C MET A 169 6.30 5.01 -1.60
N PHE A 170 5.77 5.52 -2.72
CA PHE A 170 6.03 4.92 -4.01
C PHE A 170 7.45 5.24 -4.46
N SER A 171 8.27 4.20 -4.56
CA SER A 171 9.69 4.25 -4.92
C SER A 171 9.90 3.56 -6.26
N GLN A 172 10.22 4.35 -7.29
CA GLN A 172 10.46 3.86 -8.65
C GLN A 172 11.92 3.38 -8.77
N ARG A 173 12.15 2.14 -8.33
CA ARG A 173 13.46 1.48 -8.34
C ARG A 173 13.64 0.48 -9.48
N GLY A 174 12.63 0.35 -10.32
CA GLY A 174 12.57 -0.64 -11.38
C GLY A 174 12.08 -2.01 -10.91
N VAL A 175 11.61 -2.77 -11.90
CA VAL A 175 11.28 -4.20 -11.76
C VAL A 175 11.97 -4.94 -12.90
N MET A 176 12.82 -5.88 -12.55
CA MET A 176 13.58 -6.72 -13.47
C MET A 176 13.07 -8.16 -13.43
N ASN A 177 12.80 -8.75 -14.60
CA ASN A 177 12.48 -10.16 -14.75
C ASN A 177 13.65 -10.88 -15.40
N LEU A 178 14.16 -11.93 -14.77
CA LEU A 178 15.30 -12.73 -15.23
C LEU A 178 14.89 -13.82 -16.22
N ALA A 179 15.77 -14.11 -17.18
CA ALA A 179 15.70 -15.23 -18.10
C ALA A 179 16.76 -16.26 -17.75
N HIS A 180 16.37 -17.53 -17.61
CA HIS A 180 17.25 -18.62 -17.21
C HIS A 180 17.47 -19.69 -18.29
N ASN A 181 16.71 -19.64 -19.36
CA ASN A 181 16.80 -20.52 -20.50
C ASN A 181 16.44 -19.79 -21.80
N LEU A 182 16.63 -20.41 -22.96
CA LEU A 182 16.37 -19.78 -24.27
C LEU A 182 14.89 -19.45 -24.48
N GLN A 183 13.97 -20.20 -23.89
CA GLN A 183 12.54 -19.89 -23.98
C GLN A 183 12.22 -18.63 -23.20
N ASP A 184 12.76 -18.48 -22.00
CA ASP A 184 12.61 -17.25 -21.20
C ASP A 184 13.16 -16.03 -21.95
N VAL A 185 14.35 -16.17 -22.60
CA VAL A 185 14.94 -15.09 -23.40
C VAL A 185 14.00 -14.65 -24.51
N ARG A 186 13.44 -15.62 -25.26
CA ARG A 186 12.49 -15.32 -26.35
C ARG A 186 11.23 -14.64 -25.84
N ASP A 187 10.65 -15.17 -24.77
CA ASP A 187 9.39 -14.63 -24.19
C ASP A 187 9.58 -13.25 -23.58
N LEU A 188 10.67 -13.03 -22.84
CA LEU A 188 10.94 -11.72 -22.25
C LEU A 188 11.34 -10.67 -23.28
N LYS A 189 12.08 -11.05 -24.35
CA LYS A 189 12.33 -10.13 -25.47
C LYS A 189 11.04 -9.77 -26.20
N ARG A 190 10.17 -10.76 -26.51
CA ARG A 190 8.85 -10.50 -27.07
C ARG A 190 8.04 -9.56 -26.21
N ARG A 191 7.98 -9.79 -24.88
CA ARG A 191 7.31 -8.91 -23.93
C ARG A 191 7.92 -7.51 -23.95
N THR A 192 9.23 -7.37 -23.95
CA THR A 192 9.92 -6.09 -24.02
C THR A 192 9.51 -5.30 -25.25
N HIS A 193 9.47 -5.96 -26.43
CA HIS A 193 9.04 -5.30 -27.67
C HIS A 193 7.56 -4.91 -27.65
N ALA A 194 6.68 -5.78 -27.20
CA ALA A 194 5.24 -5.47 -27.04
C ALA A 194 5.03 -4.27 -26.07
N ASN A 195 5.75 -4.27 -24.95
CA ASN A 195 5.69 -3.16 -23.99
C ASN A 195 6.14 -1.84 -24.61
N ARG A 196 7.24 -1.84 -25.38
CA ARG A 196 7.72 -0.63 -26.06
C ARG A 196 6.71 -0.11 -27.10
N LEU A 197 6.05 -0.99 -27.85
CA LEU A 197 4.98 -0.62 -28.78
C LEU A 197 3.79 0.03 -28.04
N ASN A 198 3.52 -0.39 -26.81
CA ASN A 198 2.49 0.19 -25.94
C ASN A 198 2.97 1.42 -25.13
N GLY A 199 4.18 1.96 -25.42
CA GLY A 199 4.73 3.14 -24.74
C GLY A 199 5.26 2.87 -23.34
N ILE A 200 5.43 1.59 -22.93
CA ILE A 200 5.98 1.22 -21.63
C ILE A 200 7.51 1.19 -21.70
N ASP A 201 8.17 1.72 -20.70
CA ASP A 201 9.62 1.89 -20.55
C ASP A 201 10.36 0.57 -20.28
N ALA A 202 10.14 -0.47 -21.08
CA ALA A 202 10.78 -1.76 -20.94
C ALA A 202 12.08 -1.83 -21.79
N VAL A 203 13.15 -2.35 -21.20
CA VAL A 203 14.45 -2.58 -21.86
C VAL A 203 14.94 -3.98 -21.57
N TRP A 204 15.60 -4.62 -22.57
CA TRP A 204 16.31 -5.87 -22.39
C TRP A 204 17.71 -5.61 -21.89
N LEU A 205 18.16 -6.39 -20.91
CA LEU A 205 19.52 -6.39 -20.35
C LEU A 205 20.16 -7.75 -20.64
N ASN A 206 21.42 -7.76 -21.08
CA ASN A 206 22.23 -8.97 -21.13
C ASN A 206 22.74 -9.33 -19.72
N THR A 207 23.47 -10.45 -19.58
CA THR A 207 23.95 -10.96 -18.28
C THR A 207 24.86 -9.97 -17.57
N GLU A 208 25.77 -9.30 -18.30
CA GLU A 208 26.68 -8.30 -17.73
C GLU A 208 25.93 -7.06 -17.24
N GLU A 209 24.95 -6.60 -18.01
CA GLU A 209 24.10 -5.48 -17.65
C GLU A 209 23.22 -5.82 -16.43
N VAL A 210 22.69 -7.04 -16.35
CA VAL A 210 21.96 -7.55 -15.15
C VAL A 210 22.88 -7.53 -13.93
N LYS A 211 24.13 -8.04 -14.08
CA LYS A 211 25.12 -8.03 -12.98
C LYS A 211 25.51 -6.62 -12.54
N LYS A 212 25.64 -5.71 -13.49
CA LYS A 212 25.92 -4.29 -13.20
C LYS A 212 24.75 -3.64 -12.46
N PHE A 213 23.52 -3.96 -12.83
CA PHE A 213 22.29 -3.41 -12.23
C PHE A 213 21.98 -4.01 -10.86
N CYS A 214 22.30 -5.31 -10.66
CA CYS A 214 22.14 -6.04 -9.41
C CYS A 214 23.45 -6.76 -9.04
N PRO A 215 24.43 -6.07 -8.42
CA PRO A 215 25.79 -6.60 -8.19
C PRO A 215 25.85 -7.86 -7.32
N ILE A 216 24.87 -8.09 -6.47
CA ILE A 216 24.84 -9.26 -5.55
C ILE A 216 24.35 -10.53 -6.22
N ILE A 217 23.79 -10.46 -7.45
CA ILE A 217 23.25 -11.65 -8.15
C ILE A 217 24.40 -12.57 -8.60
N ASN A 218 24.20 -13.86 -8.44
CA ASN A 218 25.11 -14.87 -8.96
C ASN A 218 24.81 -15.07 -10.45
N THR A 219 25.79 -14.78 -11.30
CA THR A 219 25.71 -14.96 -12.76
C THR A 219 26.64 -16.05 -13.27
N SER A 220 27.14 -16.96 -12.41
CA SER A 220 27.92 -18.12 -12.83
C SER A 220 27.10 -18.97 -13.80
N PRO A 221 27.72 -19.48 -14.89
CA PRO A 221 27.03 -20.36 -15.82
C PRO A 221 26.71 -21.75 -15.22
N ASP A 222 27.40 -22.13 -14.15
CA ASP A 222 27.32 -23.48 -13.56
C ASP A 222 26.22 -23.62 -12.49
N ILE A 223 25.46 -22.55 -12.24
CA ILE A 223 24.33 -22.61 -11.32
C ILE A 223 23.11 -23.25 -12.00
N ARG A 224 22.22 -23.83 -11.20
CA ARG A 224 20.99 -24.46 -11.68
C ARG A 224 20.10 -23.56 -12.51
N TYR A 225 20.10 -22.25 -12.19
CA TYR A 225 19.33 -21.23 -12.89
C TYR A 225 20.24 -20.14 -13.44
N PRO A 226 21.04 -20.43 -14.50
CA PRO A 226 21.97 -19.46 -15.07
C PRO A 226 21.22 -18.23 -15.56
N VAL A 227 21.78 -17.05 -15.34
CA VAL A 227 21.16 -15.79 -15.77
C VAL A 227 21.61 -15.45 -17.18
N LEU A 228 20.71 -15.56 -18.16
CA LEU A 228 20.96 -15.29 -19.57
C LEU A 228 20.59 -13.85 -19.98
N GLY A 229 20.09 -13.06 -19.06
CA GLY A 229 19.63 -11.68 -19.23
C GLY A 229 18.33 -11.42 -18.49
N GLY A 230 17.73 -10.26 -18.76
CA GLY A 230 16.48 -9.88 -18.14
C GLY A 230 15.78 -8.73 -18.84
N THR A 231 14.52 -8.49 -18.53
CA THR A 231 13.80 -7.29 -18.94
C THR A 231 13.60 -6.38 -17.73
N LEU A 232 13.90 -5.10 -17.87
CA LEU A 232 13.77 -4.08 -16.83
C LEU A 232 12.73 -3.05 -17.23
N GLN A 233 11.79 -2.76 -16.33
CA GLN A 233 10.94 -1.59 -16.38
C GLN A 233 11.39 -0.59 -15.31
N LYS A 234 11.91 0.59 -15.71
CA LYS A 234 12.50 1.56 -14.80
C LYS A 234 11.47 2.32 -13.97
N ARG A 235 10.33 2.67 -14.56
CA ARG A 235 9.23 3.39 -13.85
C ARG A 235 8.49 2.51 -12.85
N ALA A 236 8.66 1.21 -12.88
CA ALA A 236 8.13 0.29 -11.90
C ALA A 236 8.86 0.43 -10.54
N GLY A 237 8.29 -0.12 -9.48
CA GLY A 237 8.89 -0.04 -8.15
C GLY A 237 8.06 -0.66 -7.07
N THR A 238 8.16 -0.11 -5.88
CA THR A 238 7.42 -0.57 -4.69
C THR A 238 6.72 0.59 -3.99
N ALA A 239 5.61 0.30 -3.29
CA ALA A 239 4.91 1.26 -2.44
C ALA A 239 4.66 0.65 -1.05
N ARG A 240 4.32 1.46 -0.04
CA ARG A 240 3.93 0.95 1.27
C ARG A 240 2.44 0.64 1.29
N HIS A 241 2.09 -0.62 1.44
CA HIS A 241 0.70 -1.08 1.41
C HIS A 241 -0.18 -0.48 2.51
N ASP A 242 0.36 -0.30 3.71
CA ASP A 242 -0.30 0.36 4.83
C ASP A 242 -0.51 1.86 4.54
N ALA A 243 0.50 2.56 4.06
CA ALA A 243 0.40 3.97 3.68
C ALA A 243 -0.64 4.19 2.56
N VAL A 244 -0.70 3.30 1.57
CA VAL A 244 -1.72 3.34 0.52
C VAL A 244 -3.13 3.19 1.08
N ALA A 245 -3.36 2.19 1.93
CA ALA A 245 -4.66 1.96 2.55
C ALA A 245 -5.10 3.17 3.40
N TRP A 246 -4.21 3.68 4.25
CA TRP A 246 -4.50 4.84 5.09
C TRP A 246 -4.64 6.14 4.29
N GLY A 247 -3.86 6.33 3.23
CA GLY A 247 -4.00 7.48 2.35
C GLY A 247 -5.38 7.56 1.70
N TYR A 248 -5.86 6.45 1.13
CA TYR A 248 -7.21 6.37 0.58
C TYR A 248 -8.29 6.48 1.65
N ALA A 249 -8.11 5.86 2.83
CA ALA A 249 -9.06 5.95 3.93
C ALA A 249 -9.25 7.40 4.39
N ARG A 250 -8.15 8.13 4.63
CA ARG A 250 -8.20 9.57 4.98
C ARG A 250 -8.89 10.39 3.90
N GLY A 251 -8.52 10.17 2.63
CA GLY A 251 -9.11 10.89 1.52
C GLY A 251 -10.60 10.64 1.37
N ALA A 252 -11.05 9.40 1.53
CA ALA A 252 -12.46 9.03 1.46
C ALA A 252 -13.27 9.60 2.64
N ASP A 253 -12.75 9.46 3.86
CA ASP A 253 -13.39 10.00 5.07
C ASP A 253 -13.55 11.52 5.02
N ALA A 254 -12.52 12.24 4.55
CA ALA A 254 -12.58 13.69 4.39
C ALA A 254 -13.69 14.14 3.41
N MET A 255 -14.15 13.26 2.52
CA MET A 255 -15.26 13.49 1.60
C MET A 255 -16.62 12.98 2.14
N GLY A 256 -16.67 12.44 3.36
CA GLY A 256 -17.91 12.01 4.03
C GLY A 256 -18.24 10.53 3.87
N VAL A 257 -17.30 9.69 3.40
CA VAL A 257 -17.45 8.23 3.39
C VAL A 257 -17.29 7.68 4.79
N ASP A 258 -18.23 6.84 5.24
CA ASP A 258 -18.13 6.14 6.52
C ASP A 258 -17.31 4.86 6.38
N ILE A 259 -16.21 4.73 7.15
CA ILE A 259 -15.38 3.52 7.16
C ILE A 259 -15.63 2.77 8.45
N ILE A 260 -16.26 1.60 8.34
CA ILE A 260 -16.80 0.83 9.47
C ILE A 260 -15.97 -0.44 9.64
N GLN A 261 -15.07 -0.42 10.60
CA GLN A 261 -14.23 -1.57 10.97
C GLN A 261 -14.95 -2.50 11.96
N ASN A 262 -14.44 -3.73 12.12
CA ASN A 262 -15.01 -4.76 12.98
C ASN A 262 -16.50 -4.98 12.69
N CYS A 263 -16.86 -4.97 11.40
CA CYS A 263 -18.21 -5.11 10.90
C CYS A 263 -18.25 -6.18 9.80
N GLU A 264 -18.51 -7.42 10.20
CA GLU A 264 -18.53 -8.55 9.27
C GLU A 264 -19.89 -8.68 8.60
N VAL A 265 -19.89 -8.82 7.28
CA VAL A 265 -21.09 -9.12 6.49
C VAL A 265 -21.43 -10.60 6.66
N LYS A 266 -22.65 -10.89 7.10
CA LYS A 266 -23.20 -12.23 7.34
C LYS A 266 -24.20 -12.67 6.28
N GLY A 267 -24.75 -11.73 5.53
CA GLY A 267 -25.72 -11.99 4.48
C GLY A 267 -25.96 -10.80 3.57
N ILE A 268 -26.45 -11.07 2.37
CA ILE A 268 -26.91 -10.04 1.41
C ILE A 268 -28.38 -10.29 1.14
N LYS A 269 -29.24 -9.34 1.54
CA LYS A 269 -30.67 -9.42 1.29
C LYS A 269 -31.02 -8.97 -0.12
N ARG A 270 -31.91 -9.75 -0.75
CA ARG A 270 -32.45 -9.48 -2.10
C ARG A 270 -33.97 -9.54 -2.07
N ASN A 271 -34.58 -8.78 -2.95
CA ASN A 271 -35.98 -8.91 -3.34
C ASN A 271 -36.02 -9.11 -4.86
N GLY A 272 -36.25 -10.34 -5.29
CA GLY A 272 -36.06 -10.72 -6.68
C GLY A 272 -34.61 -10.53 -7.14
N ASP A 273 -34.42 -9.77 -8.18
CA ASP A 273 -33.11 -9.45 -8.77
C ASP A 273 -32.42 -8.21 -8.17
N GLN A 274 -33.07 -7.53 -7.24
CA GLN A 274 -32.55 -6.32 -6.61
C GLN A 274 -32.01 -6.60 -5.21
N VAL A 275 -30.86 -6.02 -4.88
CA VAL A 275 -30.34 -6.02 -3.52
C VAL A 275 -31.07 -4.98 -2.67
N GLU A 276 -31.39 -5.33 -1.44
CA GLU A 276 -32.02 -4.46 -0.44
C GLU A 276 -31.02 -3.93 0.57
N GLY A 277 -29.96 -4.70 0.87
CA GLY A 277 -28.95 -4.35 1.85
C GLY A 277 -28.11 -5.54 2.29
N ILE A 278 -27.36 -5.33 3.36
CA ILE A 278 -26.49 -6.33 3.98
C ILE A 278 -26.85 -6.56 5.44
N GLU A 279 -26.77 -7.81 5.88
CA GLU A 279 -26.78 -8.18 7.28
C GLU A 279 -25.35 -8.21 7.80
N THR A 280 -25.09 -7.56 8.92
CA THR A 280 -23.75 -7.44 9.51
C THR A 280 -23.77 -7.75 10.99
N THR A 281 -22.59 -7.93 11.59
CA THR A 281 -22.42 -8.02 13.04
C THR A 281 -22.87 -6.76 13.80
N LYS A 282 -23.09 -5.64 13.08
CA LYS A 282 -23.62 -4.37 13.64
C LYS A 282 -25.04 -4.06 13.20
N GLY A 283 -25.78 -5.07 12.72
CA GLY A 283 -27.17 -4.96 12.27
C GLY A 283 -27.33 -4.86 10.77
N PHE A 284 -28.58 -4.65 10.33
CA PHE A 284 -28.93 -4.54 8.91
C PHE A 284 -28.67 -3.12 8.39
N ILE A 285 -28.03 -3.04 7.23
CA ILE A 285 -27.72 -1.78 6.56
C ILE A 285 -28.35 -1.80 5.16
N LYS A 286 -29.27 -0.85 4.91
CA LYS A 286 -29.99 -0.77 3.65
C LYS A 286 -29.14 -0.12 2.57
N SER A 287 -29.11 -0.73 1.38
CA SER A 287 -28.57 -0.13 0.16
C SER A 287 -29.01 -0.90 -1.08
N LYS A 288 -29.23 -0.18 -2.18
CA LYS A 288 -29.52 -0.78 -3.48
C LYS A 288 -28.28 -1.04 -4.34
N LYS A 289 -27.09 -0.63 -3.87
CA LYS A 289 -25.81 -0.77 -4.58
C LYS A 289 -24.77 -1.35 -3.63
N ILE A 290 -24.28 -2.53 -3.97
CA ILE A 290 -23.26 -3.22 -3.16
C ILE A 290 -22.08 -3.58 -4.05
N GLY A 291 -20.90 -3.10 -3.68
CA GLY A 291 -19.62 -3.47 -4.29
C GLY A 291 -18.90 -4.50 -3.43
N VAL A 292 -18.61 -5.67 -3.98
CA VAL A 292 -17.82 -6.71 -3.29
C VAL A 292 -16.36 -6.55 -3.69
N VAL A 293 -15.50 -6.19 -2.73
CA VAL A 293 -14.07 -5.93 -2.93
C VAL A 293 -13.25 -6.70 -1.88
N ALA A 294 -13.50 -8.00 -1.82
CA ALA A 294 -13.00 -8.87 -0.74
C ALA A 294 -11.95 -9.91 -1.20
N ALA A 295 -11.32 -9.68 -2.37
CA ALA A 295 -10.26 -10.53 -2.93
C ALA A 295 -10.67 -12.02 -2.92
N GLY A 296 -9.87 -12.91 -2.32
CA GLY A 296 -10.15 -14.34 -2.28
C GLY A 296 -11.46 -14.75 -1.58
N HIS A 297 -12.07 -13.84 -0.81
CA HIS A 297 -13.37 -14.09 -0.18
C HIS A 297 -14.57 -13.66 -1.05
N SER A 298 -14.33 -13.15 -2.27
CA SER A 298 -15.40 -12.63 -3.14
C SER A 298 -16.42 -13.68 -3.54
N SER A 299 -15.99 -14.95 -3.75
CA SER A 299 -16.92 -16.06 -4.05
C SER A 299 -17.86 -16.36 -2.89
N VAL A 300 -17.39 -16.28 -1.65
CA VAL A 300 -18.21 -16.48 -0.44
C VAL A 300 -19.29 -15.41 -0.34
N LEU A 301 -18.92 -14.14 -0.53
CA LEU A 301 -19.85 -13.02 -0.49
C LEU A 301 -20.85 -13.03 -1.66
N ALA A 302 -20.38 -13.36 -2.86
CA ALA A 302 -21.25 -13.49 -4.04
C ALA A 302 -22.30 -14.60 -3.83
N ASN A 303 -21.92 -15.72 -3.21
CA ASN A 303 -22.84 -16.80 -2.88
C ASN A 303 -23.95 -16.37 -1.89
N MET A 304 -23.66 -15.43 -0.98
CA MET A 304 -24.69 -14.82 -0.11
C MET A 304 -25.76 -14.06 -0.91
N ALA A 305 -25.40 -13.59 -2.10
CA ALA A 305 -26.33 -12.95 -3.05
C ALA A 305 -26.91 -13.94 -4.07
N GLY A 306 -26.67 -15.24 -3.94
CA GLY A 306 -27.11 -16.25 -4.90
C GLY A 306 -26.33 -16.22 -6.23
N ILE A 307 -25.13 -15.61 -6.27
CA ILE A 307 -24.28 -15.50 -7.46
C ILE A 307 -23.09 -16.44 -7.30
N ARG A 308 -22.92 -17.36 -8.23
CA ARG A 308 -21.74 -18.22 -8.29
C ARG A 308 -20.61 -17.55 -9.08
N LEU A 309 -19.49 -17.28 -8.42
CA LEU A 309 -18.24 -16.88 -9.09
C LEU A 309 -17.33 -18.09 -9.26
N PRO A 310 -16.75 -18.31 -10.45
CA PRO A 310 -15.82 -19.42 -10.71
C PRO A 310 -14.41 -19.08 -10.18
N LEU A 311 -14.30 -18.85 -8.88
CA LEU A 311 -13.05 -18.48 -8.21
C LEU A 311 -12.67 -19.53 -7.17
N GLU A 312 -11.41 -19.93 -7.20
CA GLU A 312 -10.74 -20.71 -6.17
C GLU A 312 -9.68 -19.86 -5.48
N SER A 313 -9.59 -19.98 -4.17
CA SER A 313 -8.64 -19.20 -3.36
C SER A 313 -7.49 -20.09 -2.89
N LYS A 314 -6.27 -19.67 -3.18
CA LYS A 314 -5.05 -20.37 -2.77
C LYS A 314 -4.11 -19.39 -2.05
N PRO A 315 -3.41 -19.82 -0.99
CA PRO A 315 -2.45 -18.98 -0.30
C PRO A 315 -1.22 -18.69 -1.18
N LEU A 316 -1.03 -17.44 -1.57
CA LEU A 316 0.20 -16.98 -2.20
C LEU A 316 1.15 -16.51 -1.10
N GLN A 317 2.31 -17.15 -0.99
CA GLN A 317 3.18 -16.98 0.16
C GLN A 317 4.25 -15.91 -0.03
N ALA A 318 4.69 -15.35 1.07
CA ALA A 318 5.80 -14.43 1.14
C ALA A 318 6.53 -14.55 2.49
N LEU A 319 7.77 -14.12 2.49
CA LEU A 319 8.63 -14.07 3.68
C LEU A 319 9.34 -12.72 3.78
N VAL A 320 9.82 -12.42 4.97
CA VAL A 320 10.63 -11.23 5.25
C VAL A 320 11.83 -11.59 6.10
N SER A 321 13.00 -11.02 5.75
CA SER A 321 14.23 -11.17 6.52
C SER A 321 14.33 -10.16 7.67
N GLU A 322 15.35 -10.33 8.51
CA GLU A 322 15.85 -9.23 9.33
C GLU A 322 16.30 -8.05 8.47
N PRO A 323 16.30 -6.80 9.01
CA PRO A 323 16.76 -5.65 8.27
C PRO A 323 18.29 -5.70 8.08
N VAL A 324 18.74 -5.39 6.88
CA VAL A 324 20.14 -5.33 6.49
C VAL A 324 20.43 -4.01 5.80
N LYS A 325 21.70 -3.66 5.64
CA LYS A 325 22.10 -2.49 4.86
C LYS A 325 21.55 -2.58 3.43
N PRO A 326 21.34 -1.46 2.72
CA PRO A 326 20.90 -1.48 1.33
C PRO A 326 21.85 -2.30 0.46
N ILE A 327 21.34 -3.35 -0.18
CA ILE A 327 22.10 -4.27 -1.03
C ILE A 327 21.40 -4.59 -2.35
N ILE A 328 20.12 -4.25 -2.45
CA ILE A 328 19.32 -4.46 -3.67
C ILE A 328 18.39 -3.26 -3.88
N ASP A 329 18.64 -2.52 -4.96
CA ASP A 329 17.90 -1.28 -5.25
C ASP A 329 16.68 -1.49 -6.15
N THR A 330 16.58 -2.64 -6.79
CA THR A 330 15.46 -2.97 -7.69
C THR A 330 14.70 -4.20 -7.21
N VAL A 331 13.47 -4.35 -7.71
CA VAL A 331 12.75 -5.62 -7.57
C VAL A 331 13.27 -6.59 -8.61
N VAL A 332 13.74 -7.76 -8.21
CA VAL A 332 14.17 -8.82 -9.12
C VAL A 332 13.21 -9.98 -9.04
N MET A 333 12.66 -10.38 -10.19
CA MET A 333 11.69 -11.46 -10.33
C MET A 333 12.27 -12.56 -11.21
N SER A 334 11.96 -13.80 -10.90
CA SER A 334 12.24 -14.96 -11.75
C SER A 334 10.99 -15.82 -11.86
N ASN A 335 10.44 -15.90 -13.05
CA ASN A 335 9.26 -16.73 -13.30
C ASN A 335 9.61 -18.24 -13.28
N ALA A 336 10.83 -18.61 -13.68
CA ALA A 336 11.26 -20.01 -13.71
C ALA A 336 11.35 -20.64 -12.33
N VAL A 337 11.66 -19.83 -11.30
CA VAL A 337 11.75 -20.30 -9.89
C VAL A 337 10.60 -19.80 -9.03
N HIS A 338 9.60 -19.13 -9.63
CA HIS A 338 8.45 -18.55 -8.94
C HIS A 338 8.83 -17.70 -7.70
N ALA A 339 9.93 -16.97 -7.80
CA ALA A 339 10.44 -16.17 -6.72
C ALA A 339 10.75 -14.75 -7.17
N TYR A 340 10.63 -13.82 -6.26
CA TYR A 340 11.06 -12.43 -6.43
C TYR A 340 11.58 -11.89 -5.12
N VAL A 341 12.45 -10.91 -5.20
CA VAL A 341 13.03 -10.22 -4.04
C VAL A 341 13.03 -8.73 -4.27
N SER A 342 12.71 -7.99 -3.22
CA SER A 342 12.87 -6.55 -3.10
C SER A 342 13.40 -6.22 -1.71
N GLN A 343 13.95 -5.03 -1.53
CA GLN A 343 14.34 -4.55 -0.22
C GLN A 343 13.45 -3.40 0.21
N SER A 344 12.92 -3.46 1.42
CA SER A 344 12.09 -2.40 2.00
C SER A 344 12.96 -1.20 2.39
N ASP A 345 12.32 -0.03 2.57
CA ASP A 345 13.03 1.17 3.05
C ASP A 345 13.56 1.03 4.49
N LYS A 346 13.08 0.03 5.23
CA LYS A 346 13.59 -0.33 6.59
C LYS A 346 14.76 -1.30 6.53
N GLY A 347 15.09 -1.83 5.35
CA GLY A 347 16.19 -2.75 5.13
C GLY A 347 15.82 -4.22 5.05
N GLU A 348 14.59 -4.63 5.36
CA GLU A 348 14.19 -6.03 5.23
C GLU A 348 14.10 -6.46 3.76
N LEU A 349 14.56 -7.66 3.45
CA LEU A 349 14.29 -8.31 2.18
C LEU A 349 12.87 -8.90 2.21
N VAL A 350 12.04 -8.49 1.26
CA VAL A 350 10.72 -9.04 1.03
C VAL A 350 10.84 -10.04 -0.11
N ILE A 351 10.62 -11.30 0.19
CA ILE A 351 10.76 -12.41 -0.76
C ILE A 351 9.37 -12.99 -1.01
N GLY A 352 8.93 -12.95 -2.26
CA GLY A 352 7.72 -13.63 -2.69
C GLY A 352 8.03 -15.05 -3.11
N ALA A 353 7.09 -15.90 -2.85
CA ALA A 353 7.18 -17.33 -3.00
C ALA A 353 6.06 -17.89 -3.88
N GLY A 354 6.04 -19.18 -4.04
CA GLY A 354 4.99 -19.91 -4.70
C GLY A 354 3.65 -19.89 -3.95
N THR A 355 2.71 -20.63 -4.49
CA THR A 355 1.38 -20.82 -3.91
C THR A 355 1.15 -22.29 -3.58
N ASP A 356 0.44 -22.56 -2.49
CA ASP A 356 0.00 -23.92 -2.20
C ASP A 356 -0.90 -24.47 -3.32
N SER A 357 -0.80 -25.77 -3.59
CA SER A 357 -1.56 -26.42 -4.65
C SER A 357 -3.04 -26.62 -4.32
N TYR A 358 -3.40 -26.51 -3.05
CA TYR A 358 -4.78 -26.76 -2.55
C TYR A 358 -5.55 -25.47 -2.30
N VAL A 359 -6.87 -25.55 -2.39
CA VAL A 359 -7.78 -24.44 -2.08
C VAL A 359 -7.82 -24.23 -0.57
N SER A 360 -7.56 -22.99 -0.14
CA SER A 360 -7.56 -22.63 1.28
C SER A 360 -7.72 -21.12 1.49
N TYR A 361 -8.33 -20.76 2.62
CA TYR A 361 -8.38 -19.39 3.12
C TYR A 361 -7.36 -19.13 4.25
N THR A 362 -6.42 -20.04 4.46
CA THR A 362 -5.36 -19.84 5.45
C THR A 362 -4.45 -18.68 5.05
N GLN A 363 -4.04 -17.91 6.03
CA GLN A 363 -3.07 -16.84 5.85
C GLN A 363 -1.69 -17.20 6.42
N LYS A 364 -1.53 -18.50 6.78
CA LYS A 364 -0.26 -19.07 7.20
C LYS A 364 0.50 -19.58 5.99
N GLY A 365 1.82 -19.52 6.05
CA GLY A 365 2.66 -20.18 5.05
C GLY A 365 2.84 -21.66 5.32
N SER A 366 3.29 -22.41 4.30
CA SER A 366 3.68 -23.81 4.40
C SER A 366 5.21 -23.97 4.31
N HIS A 367 5.74 -24.98 4.98
CA HIS A 367 7.18 -25.23 5.02
C HIS A 367 7.74 -25.56 3.62
N ASN A 368 7.03 -26.36 2.84
CA ASN A 368 7.47 -26.77 1.49
C ASN A 368 7.70 -25.57 0.57
N ILE A 369 6.77 -24.62 0.54
CA ILE A 369 6.89 -23.41 -0.31
C ILE A 369 8.07 -22.54 0.14
N VAL A 370 8.29 -22.41 1.45
CA VAL A 370 9.47 -21.70 1.98
C VAL A 370 10.76 -22.37 1.54
N GLU A 371 10.85 -23.68 1.69
CA GLU A 371 12.05 -24.44 1.36
C GLU A 371 12.38 -24.32 -0.13
N GLU A 372 11.41 -24.53 -1.02
CA GLU A 372 11.57 -24.40 -2.46
C GLU A 372 12.03 -22.99 -2.85
N THR A 373 11.38 -21.96 -2.28
CA THR A 373 11.71 -20.55 -2.55
C THR A 373 13.12 -20.23 -2.09
N LEU A 374 13.49 -20.63 -0.87
CA LEU A 374 14.82 -20.35 -0.32
C LEU A 374 15.93 -21.07 -1.07
N ARG A 375 15.72 -22.33 -1.50
CA ARG A 375 16.68 -23.04 -2.35
C ARG A 375 17.01 -22.26 -3.62
N ALA A 376 16.00 -21.72 -4.31
CA ALA A 376 16.20 -20.95 -5.52
C ALA A 376 16.84 -19.59 -5.25
N ILE A 377 16.36 -18.87 -4.23
CA ILE A 377 16.86 -17.54 -3.86
C ILE A 377 18.31 -17.60 -3.37
N LEU A 378 18.70 -18.59 -2.61
CA LEU A 378 20.07 -18.75 -2.11
C LEU A 378 21.07 -19.10 -3.23
N GLU A 379 20.61 -19.75 -4.29
CA GLU A 379 21.43 -20.00 -5.48
C GLU A 379 21.68 -18.71 -6.29
N LEU A 380 20.64 -17.90 -6.46
CA LEU A 380 20.74 -16.61 -7.14
C LEU A 380 21.46 -15.54 -6.28
N TYR A 381 21.32 -15.62 -4.97
CA TYR A 381 21.89 -14.67 -4.01
C TYR A 381 22.57 -15.39 -2.83
N PRO A 382 23.76 -15.95 -2.99
CA PRO A 382 24.45 -16.70 -1.93
C PRO A 382 24.65 -15.90 -0.64
N ILE A 383 24.76 -14.59 -0.74
CA ILE A 383 24.91 -13.68 0.42
C ILE A 383 23.71 -13.78 1.39
N PHE A 384 22.53 -14.15 0.92
CA PHE A 384 21.33 -14.26 1.75
C PHE A 384 21.40 -15.45 2.72
N SER A 385 22.32 -16.40 2.55
CA SER A 385 22.52 -17.52 3.47
C SER A 385 22.86 -17.11 4.90
N ARG A 386 23.32 -15.86 5.08
CA ARG A 386 23.68 -15.30 6.38
C ARG A 386 22.53 -14.56 7.10
N MET A 387 21.37 -14.43 6.43
CA MET A 387 20.25 -13.65 6.93
C MET A 387 19.25 -14.51 7.67
N LYS A 388 18.62 -13.94 8.68
CA LYS A 388 17.54 -14.60 9.42
C LYS A 388 16.20 -14.26 8.80
N MET A 389 15.35 -15.27 8.62
CA MET A 389 13.96 -15.08 8.30
C MET A 389 13.20 -14.71 9.57
N LEU A 390 12.47 -13.59 9.56
CA LEU A 390 11.67 -13.13 10.68
C LEU A 390 10.21 -13.56 10.61
N ARG A 391 9.64 -13.58 9.42
CA ARG A 391 8.21 -13.81 9.25
C ARG A 391 7.90 -14.44 7.90
N GLN A 392 6.85 -15.28 7.91
CA GLN A 392 6.20 -15.87 6.75
C GLN A 392 4.70 -15.64 6.84
N TRP A 393 4.04 -15.45 5.70
CA TRP A 393 2.58 -15.32 5.62
C TRP A 393 2.06 -15.75 4.25
N GLY A 394 0.74 -15.92 4.15
CA GLY A 394 0.01 -16.15 2.89
C GLY A 394 -1.02 -15.04 2.64
N GLY A 395 -1.11 -14.57 1.40
CA GLY A 395 -2.22 -13.78 0.88
C GLY A 395 -3.17 -14.68 0.08
N ILE A 396 -4.47 -14.38 0.08
CA ILE A 396 -5.51 -15.21 -0.53
C ILE A 396 -6.07 -14.52 -1.78
#